data_a79c7f26e98510baea11dd61531f340d
#
_entry.id   a79c7f26e98510baea11dd61531f340d
#
_cell.length_a   1.000
_cell.length_b   1.000
_cell.length_c   1.000
_cell.angle_alpha   90.00
_cell.angle_beta   90.00
_cell.angle_gamma   90.00
#
_symmetry.space_group_name_H-M   'P 1'
#
loop_
_entity.id
_entity.type
_entity.pdbx_description
1 polymer ?
#
loop_
_entity_poly.entity_id
_entity_poly.type
_entity_poly.pdbx_seq_one_letter_code
_entity_poly.pdbx_strand_id
1 'polypeptide(L)'
;MQKEYLIYKPGSTEDIAATIFSPGPLSHLAVGNSIRHTEEITTPGAGSHWLIQHVETYFYTPEDDPDSTRARVSIYTTEQDRAEIFRSTLHEEN
;
A
#
# COMPACT_ATOMS: atom_id res chain seq x y z
N MET A 1 -5.02 18.70 -4.80
CA MET A 1 -4.75 18.38 -3.39
C MET A 1 -3.81 17.17 -3.33
N GLN A 2 -2.72 17.31 -2.60
CA GLN A 2 -1.79 16.21 -2.42
C GLN A 2 -2.34 15.21 -1.41
N LYS A 3 -2.26 13.92 -1.75
CA LYS A 3 -2.67 12.82 -0.86
C LYS A 3 -1.45 12.15 -0.26
N GLU A 4 -1.57 11.75 0.98
CA GLU A 4 -0.56 11.00 1.71
C GLU A 4 -1.02 9.56 1.85
N TYR A 5 -0.21 8.63 1.34
CA TYR A 5 -0.49 7.19 1.42
C TYR A 5 0.44 6.56 2.44
N LEU A 6 -0.13 5.92 3.44
CA LEU A 6 0.61 5.20 4.48
C LEU A 6 0.44 3.71 4.25
N ILE A 7 1.52 3.03 3.92
CA ILE A 7 1.51 1.58 3.75
C ILE A 7 2.05 0.97 5.04
N TYR A 8 1.22 0.19 5.70
CA TYR A 8 1.59 -0.46 6.96
C TYR A 8 2.26 -1.80 6.70
N LYS A 9 3.15 -2.19 7.62
CA LYS A 9 3.79 -3.50 7.57
C LYS A 9 2.73 -4.59 7.68
N PRO A 10 2.96 -5.77 7.08
CA PRO A 10 1.98 -6.85 7.10
C PRO A 10 1.52 -7.21 8.51
N GLY A 11 0.20 -7.27 8.70
CA GLY A 11 -0.41 -7.59 9.98
C GLY A 11 -0.38 -6.47 11.01
N SER A 12 0.18 -5.32 10.69
CA SER A 12 0.29 -4.19 11.61
C SER A 12 -0.72 -3.10 11.27
N THR A 13 -1.22 -2.43 12.31
CA THR A 13 -2.04 -1.22 12.18
C THR A 13 -1.31 0.02 12.70
N GLU A 14 -0.06 -0.13 13.12
CA GLU A 14 0.71 0.95 13.73
C GLU A 14 2.05 1.18 13.05
N ASP A 15 2.70 0.11 12.56
CA ASP A 15 4.04 0.20 11.97
C ASP A 15 3.97 0.54 10.49
N ILE A 16 4.42 1.74 10.15
CA ILE A 16 4.42 2.22 8.77
C ILE A 16 5.68 1.72 8.06
N ALA A 17 5.48 1.05 6.92
CA ALA A 17 6.58 0.59 6.07
C ALA A 17 7.00 1.66 5.06
N ALA A 18 6.04 2.42 4.53
CA ALA A 18 6.31 3.44 3.52
C ALA A 18 5.29 4.56 3.58
N THR A 19 5.73 5.77 3.27
CA THR A 19 4.87 6.94 3.11
C THR A 19 5.07 7.48 1.71
N ILE A 20 3.98 7.64 0.97
CA ILE A 20 4.01 8.12 -0.40
C ILE A 20 3.15 9.37 -0.51
N PHE A 21 3.71 10.44 -1.06
CA PHE A 21 2.96 11.66 -1.35
C PHE A 21 2.66 11.70 -2.85
N SER A 22 1.40 11.89 -3.20
CA SER A 22 0.98 11.92 -4.60
C SER A 22 -0.04 13.02 -4.84
N PRO A 23 0.09 13.81 -5.91
CA PRO A 23 -0.89 14.82 -6.26
C PRO A 23 -2.19 14.23 -6.80
N GLY A 24 -2.16 12.98 -7.24
CA GLY A 24 -3.31 12.29 -7.79
C GLY A 24 -3.54 10.94 -7.14
N PRO A 25 -4.65 10.28 -7.46
CA PRO A 25 -4.96 8.98 -6.89
C PRO A 25 -4.01 7.89 -7.40
N LEU A 26 -3.64 6.99 -6.50
CA LEU A 26 -2.87 5.80 -6.83
C LEU A 26 -3.84 4.61 -6.89
N SER A 27 -4.53 4.47 -8.01
CA SER A 27 -5.63 3.52 -8.16
C SER A 27 -5.21 2.05 -8.05
N HIS A 28 -3.94 1.76 -8.30
CA HIS A 28 -3.42 0.39 -8.15
C HIS A 28 -3.23 -0.03 -6.69
N LEU A 29 -3.26 0.90 -5.76
CA LEU A 29 -3.23 0.60 -4.32
C LEU A 29 -4.65 0.34 -3.82
N ALA A 30 -5.21 -0.78 -4.25
CA ALA A 30 -6.59 -1.15 -3.95
C ALA A 30 -6.65 -2.55 -3.35
N VAL A 31 -7.73 -2.84 -2.62
CA VAL A 31 -7.95 -4.16 -2.01
C VAL A 31 -7.88 -5.26 -3.07
N GLY A 32 -7.15 -6.31 -2.76
CA GLY A 32 -6.95 -7.44 -3.65
C GLY A 32 -5.71 -7.36 -4.51
N ASN A 33 -5.11 -6.17 -4.62
CA ASN A 33 -3.87 -6.02 -5.35
C ASN A 33 -2.67 -6.39 -4.48
N SER A 34 -1.60 -6.86 -5.15
CA SER A 34 -0.35 -7.18 -4.50
C SER A 34 0.65 -6.06 -4.73
N ILE A 35 1.43 -5.76 -3.70
CA ILE A 35 2.56 -4.84 -3.81
C ILE A 35 3.82 -5.59 -3.38
N ARG A 36 4.95 -5.18 -3.93
CA ARG A 36 6.24 -5.73 -3.54
C ARG A 36 7.05 -4.65 -2.85
N HIS A 37 7.48 -4.94 -1.63
CA HIS A 37 8.36 -4.07 -0.88
C HIS A 37 9.79 -4.59 -0.96
N THR A 38 10.72 -3.74 -1.31
CA THR A 38 12.15 -4.06 -1.30
C THR A 38 12.94 -2.84 -0.87
N GLU A 39 13.97 -3.06 -0.08
CA GLU A 39 14.88 -1.99 0.34
C GLU A 39 15.91 -1.67 -0.75
N GLU A 40 16.20 -2.66 -1.60
CA GLU A 40 17.12 -2.48 -2.72
C GLU A 40 16.51 -3.01 -4.01
N ILE A 41 16.57 -2.22 -5.08
CA ILE A 41 16.04 -2.60 -6.38
C ILE A 41 17.15 -3.19 -7.27
N THR A 42 18.08 -3.90 -6.66
CA THR A 42 19.26 -4.43 -7.37
C THR A 42 19.08 -5.86 -7.84
N THR A 43 18.19 -6.61 -7.21
CA THR A 43 17.98 -8.02 -7.54
C THR A 43 16.55 -8.24 -8.02
N PRO A 44 16.35 -8.65 -9.30
CA PRO A 44 15.02 -8.97 -9.80
C PRO A 44 14.36 -10.06 -8.94
N GLY A 45 13.13 -9.83 -8.55
CA GLY A 45 12.38 -10.75 -7.71
C GLY A 45 12.67 -10.67 -6.23
N ALA A 46 13.58 -9.79 -5.80
CA ALA A 46 13.84 -9.55 -4.39
C ALA A 46 12.67 -8.81 -3.73
N GLY A 47 12.63 -8.90 -2.41
CA GLY A 47 11.62 -8.22 -1.61
C GLY A 47 10.48 -9.14 -1.21
N SER A 48 9.60 -8.61 -0.39
CA SER A 48 8.42 -9.30 0.11
C SER A 48 7.19 -8.90 -0.68
N HIS A 49 6.28 -9.84 -0.90
CA HIS A 49 5.00 -9.58 -1.55
C HIS A 49 3.94 -9.41 -0.49
N TRP A 50 3.18 -8.33 -0.59
CA TRP A 50 2.12 -8.00 0.37
C TRP A 50 0.80 -7.84 -0.35
N LEU A 51 -0.24 -8.49 0.17
CA LEU A 51 -1.59 -8.36 -0.34
C LEU A 51 -2.30 -7.23 0.40
N ILE A 52 -2.89 -6.32 -0.35
CA ILE A 52 -3.67 -5.22 0.24
C ILE A 52 -5.02 -5.76 0.68
N GLN A 53 -5.30 -5.69 1.99
CA GLN A 53 -6.53 -6.21 2.57
C GLN A 53 -7.57 -5.14 2.84
N HIS A 54 -7.13 -3.92 3.17
CA HIS A 54 -8.04 -2.85 3.55
C HIS A 54 -7.42 -1.50 3.20
N VAL A 55 -8.24 -0.63 2.67
CA VAL A 55 -7.85 0.75 2.34
C VAL A 55 -8.85 1.67 3.00
N GLU A 56 -8.35 2.62 3.78
CA GLU A 56 -9.17 3.59 4.48
C GLU A 56 -8.68 5.00 4.16
N THR A 57 -9.58 5.84 3.72
CA THR A 57 -9.28 7.26 3.49
C THR A 57 -9.92 8.08 4.59
N TYR A 58 -9.14 8.96 5.21
CA TYR A 58 -9.67 9.88 6.17
C TYR A 58 -9.17 11.30 5.92
N PHE A 59 -9.96 12.25 6.37
CA PHE A 59 -9.67 13.67 6.23
C PHE A 59 -9.33 14.24 7.58
N TYR A 60 -8.38 15.16 7.62
CA TYR A 60 -8.01 15.84 8.85
C TYR A 60 -7.64 17.28 8.55
N THR A 61 -7.76 18.11 9.59
CA THR A 61 -7.37 19.52 9.51
C THR A 61 -6.18 19.73 10.46
N PRO A 62 -5.00 20.09 9.92
CA PRO A 62 -3.85 20.36 10.76
C PRO A 62 -4.08 21.52 11.73
N GLU A 63 -3.52 21.44 12.94
CA GLU A 63 -3.62 22.50 13.93
C GLU A 63 -2.98 23.80 13.46
N ASP A 64 -1.88 23.71 12.72
CA ASP A 64 -1.14 24.85 12.20
C ASP A 64 -1.76 25.46 10.94
N ASP A 65 -2.79 24.82 10.37
CA ASP A 65 -3.47 25.29 9.17
C ASP A 65 -4.96 24.92 9.21
N PRO A 66 -5.75 25.62 10.06
CA PRO A 66 -7.16 25.25 10.29
C PRO A 66 -8.07 25.45 9.09
N ASP A 67 -7.63 26.17 8.06
CA ASP A 67 -8.42 26.42 6.86
C ASP A 67 -8.17 25.37 5.77
N SER A 68 -7.27 24.42 6.04
CA SER A 68 -6.86 23.42 5.07
C SER A 68 -7.30 22.03 5.51
N THR A 69 -7.95 21.28 4.62
CA THR A 69 -8.28 19.89 4.84
C THR A 69 -7.35 19.01 4.02
N ARG A 70 -6.75 18.02 4.64
CA ARG A 70 -5.85 17.08 3.98
C ARG A 70 -6.45 15.68 3.98
N ALA A 71 -6.07 14.89 2.99
CA ALA A 71 -6.49 13.51 2.87
C ALA A 71 -5.31 12.59 3.15
N ARG A 72 -5.57 11.54 3.93
CA ARG A 72 -4.60 10.50 4.23
C ARG A 72 -5.22 9.14 3.96
N VAL A 73 -4.50 8.29 3.26
CA VAL A 73 -4.96 6.96 2.89
C VAL A 73 -4.11 5.93 3.63
N SER A 74 -4.75 5.13 4.45
CA SER A 74 -4.09 4.04 5.18
C SER A 74 -4.30 2.73 4.45
N ILE A 75 -3.21 2.03 4.15
CA ILE A 75 -3.22 0.78 3.39
C ILE A 75 -2.70 -0.33 4.29
N TYR A 76 -3.59 -1.26 4.62
CA TYR A 76 -3.28 -2.40 5.48
C TYR A 76 -3.04 -3.63 4.64
N THR A 77 -1.99 -4.36 4.95
CA THR A 77 -1.51 -5.48 4.15
C THR A 77 -1.34 -6.75 4.98
N THR A 78 -1.21 -7.86 4.28
CA THR A 78 -0.76 -9.13 4.85
C THR A 78 0.34 -9.70 3.97
N GLU A 79 1.20 -10.52 4.53
CA GLU A 79 2.23 -11.20 3.74
C GLU A 79 1.59 -12.16 2.76
N GLN A 80 2.18 -12.24 1.57
CA GLN A 80 1.72 -13.12 0.53
C GLN A 80 2.89 -13.95 0.03
N ASP A 81 2.69 -15.27 -0.05
CA ASP A 81 3.69 -16.17 -0.59
C ASP A 81 3.80 -15.95 -2.10
N ARG A 82 5.03 -15.74 -2.58
CA ARG A 82 5.31 -15.59 -4.00
C ARG A 82 4.81 -16.79 -4.81
N ALA A 83 4.94 -18.00 -4.27
CA ALA A 83 4.46 -19.21 -4.93
C ALA A 83 2.94 -19.20 -5.12
N GLU A 84 2.20 -18.64 -4.16
CA GLU A 84 0.74 -18.52 -4.27
C GLU A 84 0.34 -17.54 -5.36
N ILE A 85 1.09 -16.44 -5.51
CA ILE A 85 0.83 -15.44 -6.56
C ILE A 85 0.97 -16.08 -7.93
N PHE A 86 2.05 -16.79 -8.17
CA PHE A 86 2.30 -17.44 -9.46
C PHE A 86 1.34 -18.60 -9.71
N ARG A 87 1.01 -19.35 -8.69
CA ARG A 87 0.04 -20.44 -8.80
C ARG A 87 -1.33 -19.94 -9.21
N SER A 88 -1.77 -18.84 -8.61
CA SER A 88 -3.04 -18.20 -8.94
C SER A 88 -3.06 -17.72 -10.39
N THR A 89 -1.97 -17.10 -10.85
CA THR A 89 -1.83 -16.64 -12.23
C THR A 89 -1.87 -17.79 -13.24
N LEU A 90 -1.17 -18.88 -12.93
CA LEU A 90 -1.13 -20.05 -13.80
C LEU A 90 -2.50 -20.76 -13.86
N HIS A 91 -3.26 -20.72 -12.80
CA HIS A 91 -4.61 -21.29 -12.77
C HIS A 91 -5.57 -20.54 -13.69
N GLU A 92 -5.42 -19.25 -13.80
CA GLU A 92 -6.27 -18.43 -14.65
C GLU A 92 -6.05 -18.70 -16.14
N GLU A 93 -4.90 -19.22 -16.52
CA GLU A 93 -4.58 -19.53 -17.91
C GLU A 93 -5.19 -20.84 -18.40
N ASN A 94 -5.71 -21.64 -17.50
CA ASN A 94 -6.35 -22.89 -17.84
C ASN A 94 -7.87 -22.76 -17.82
#